data_fd7ac409f30847f07208bfd99e431f1d
#
_entry.id   fd7ac409f30847f07208bfd99e431f1d
#
_cell.length_a   1.000
_cell.length_b   1.000
_cell.length_c   1.000
_cell.angle_alpha   90.00
_cell.angle_beta   90.00
_cell.angle_gamma   90.00
#
_symmetry.space_group_name_H-M   'P 1'
#
loop_
_entity.id
_entity.type
_entity.pdbx_description
1 polymer ?
#
loop_
_entity_poly.entity_id
_entity_poly.type
_entity_poly.pdbx_seq_one_letter_code
_entity_poly.pdbx_strand_id
1 'polypeptide(L)'
;MSYESPIRDQLVTGGKTYRDVTRDITRPLENAPTKGWWIGFTLATLVLILWIYATTYSMLVGLGSWGLNKTVGWAFDITNFVFWVGIGHAGTLISAVLLLFRQKWRMSINRSAEAMTIFAVICAASFILSHMGRPWVAYWPIPLPNAFGTLWVNFNSPLVWDVFAISTYFSVSLVFWYVGLIPDIASVRDRATTAGRKFWYGFFAMGWTGSTRTWHRYEVISLILAGISTPLVLSVHSIVSMDFATSLVPGWHTTIFPPYFVAGAIFSGFGMVLTLLIIAREVMNYKDYITTEHLDAMAKIILVTGTMVGMAYITEFFVAAYSGVEYEQYAFLNRAFGPYLWAYWTMMTCNLIAPQVFWFRKLRTNPTFLFIMSIIVNIGMWFERFVIIVTSLHRDFLPSSWAMYTPTITEVSILIGSFGLFFFLFFLFIKFLPSINMAEVKSIIPTHAHADHDHGHDNHQSHHVAEKGAIHGN
;
A
#
# COMPACT_ATOMS: atom_id res chain seq x y z
N MET A 1 5.28 -7.36 34.19
CA MET A 1 6.46 -8.15 33.80
C MET A 1 6.35 -8.38 32.30
N SER A 2 7.08 -7.61 31.49
CA SER A 2 7.19 -7.84 30.04
C SER A 2 8.17 -9.00 29.86
N TYR A 3 7.68 -10.16 29.45
CA TYR A 3 8.53 -11.24 28.96
C TYR A 3 9.17 -10.74 27.63
N GLU A 4 10.32 -10.11 27.71
CA GLU A 4 11.19 -9.90 26.56
C GLU A 4 11.81 -11.27 26.23
N SER A 5 11.38 -11.85 25.12
CA SER A 5 12.02 -13.04 24.58
C SER A 5 13.46 -12.67 24.23
N PRO A 6 14.49 -13.32 24.78
CA PRO A 6 15.90 -13.01 24.53
C PRO A 6 16.37 -13.35 23.09
N ILE A 7 15.47 -13.72 22.21
CA ILE A 7 15.75 -14.27 20.86
C ILE A 7 15.32 -13.31 19.74
N ARG A 8 14.66 -12.17 20.04
CA ARG A 8 14.27 -11.21 19.00
C ARG A 8 15.25 -10.04 18.96
N ASP A 9 15.82 -9.80 17.76
CA ASP A 9 16.62 -8.60 17.50
C ASP A 9 15.79 -7.34 17.79
N GLN A 10 16.45 -6.27 18.23
CA GLN A 10 15.78 -5.02 18.57
C GLN A 10 15.15 -4.42 17.29
N LEU A 11 13.87 -4.03 17.40
CA LEU A 11 13.13 -3.41 16.31
C LEU A 11 13.61 -1.97 16.03
N VAL A 12 14.11 -1.28 17.05
CA VAL A 12 14.75 0.04 16.93
C VAL A 12 16.17 -0.10 17.46
N THR A 13 17.16 0.25 16.65
CA THR A 13 18.59 0.15 16.94
C THR A 13 19.20 1.52 17.25
N GLY A 14 20.49 1.55 17.62
CA GLY A 14 21.24 2.80 17.82
C GLY A 14 20.97 3.52 19.14
N GLY A 15 20.39 2.87 20.17
CA GLY A 15 20.18 3.46 21.48
C GLY A 15 19.35 4.74 21.48
N LYS A 16 18.36 4.84 20.60
CA LYS A 16 17.54 6.06 20.39
C LYS A 16 16.71 6.39 21.63
N THR A 17 16.73 7.67 21.99
CA THR A 17 15.83 8.24 23.02
C THR A 17 14.52 8.73 22.40
N TYR A 18 13.49 9.00 23.20
CA TYR A 18 12.22 9.59 22.73
C TYR A 18 12.42 10.91 22.01
N ARG A 19 13.42 11.70 22.45
CA ARG A 19 13.78 12.97 21.83
C ARG A 19 14.42 12.77 20.46
N ASP A 20 15.27 11.76 20.31
CA ASP A 20 15.91 11.42 19.03
C ASP A 20 14.88 10.98 18.00
N VAL A 21 13.93 10.09 18.38
CA VAL A 21 12.82 9.69 17.50
C VAL A 21 12.07 10.91 16.98
N THR A 22 11.67 11.81 17.86
CA THR A 22 10.95 13.02 17.44
C THR A 22 11.80 13.86 16.50
N ARG A 23 13.08 14.11 16.84
CA ARG A 23 13.99 14.92 16.03
C ARG A 23 14.23 14.31 14.65
N ASP A 24 14.53 13.03 14.60
CA ASP A 24 14.89 12.34 13.35
C ASP A 24 13.72 12.28 12.37
N ILE A 25 12.49 12.06 12.87
CA ILE A 25 11.29 11.97 12.03
C ILE A 25 10.78 13.35 11.62
N THR A 26 10.93 14.38 12.46
CA THR A 26 10.52 15.76 12.10
C THR A 26 11.54 16.48 11.23
N ARG A 27 12.81 16.04 11.23
CA ARG A 27 13.90 16.67 10.48
C ARG A 27 13.59 16.89 8.98
N PRO A 28 13.04 15.91 8.22
CA PRO A 28 12.69 16.13 6.82
C PRO A 28 11.59 17.19 6.62
N LEU A 29 10.70 17.34 7.61
CA LEU A 29 9.62 18.32 7.57
C LEU A 29 10.14 19.73 7.84
N GLU A 30 11.07 19.89 8.80
CA GLU A 30 11.60 21.18 9.25
C GLU A 30 12.63 21.76 8.28
N ASN A 31 13.50 20.92 7.73
CA ASN A 31 14.61 21.35 6.86
C ASN A 31 14.12 21.61 5.42
N ALA A 32 14.89 22.40 4.67
CA ALA A 32 14.68 22.56 3.23
C ALA A 32 14.82 21.21 2.52
N PRO A 33 14.05 20.98 1.43
CA PRO A 33 14.18 19.76 0.65
C PRO A 33 15.59 19.56 0.08
N THR A 34 16.07 18.32 0.09
CA THR A 34 17.38 17.98 -0.49
C THR A 34 17.36 18.07 -2.02
N LYS A 35 18.53 18.18 -2.65
CA LYS A 35 18.64 18.12 -4.12
C LYS A 35 18.01 16.84 -4.69
N GLY A 36 18.23 15.70 -4.03
CA GLY A 36 17.63 14.42 -4.44
C GLY A 36 16.09 14.44 -4.39
N TRP A 37 15.52 15.07 -3.36
CA TRP A 37 14.07 15.25 -3.27
C TRP A 37 13.54 16.09 -4.45
N TRP A 38 14.20 17.20 -4.77
CA TRP A 38 13.81 18.06 -5.89
C TRP A 38 13.89 17.33 -7.24
N ILE A 39 14.95 16.55 -7.48
CA ILE A 39 15.07 15.75 -8.71
C ILE A 39 13.92 14.75 -8.80
N GLY A 40 13.68 13.97 -7.74
CA GLY A 40 12.60 12.99 -7.72
C GLY A 40 11.21 13.61 -7.87
N PHE A 41 10.94 14.71 -7.15
CA PHE A 41 9.68 15.44 -7.23
C PHE A 41 9.43 16.04 -8.63
N THR A 42 10.47 16.65 -9.23
CA THR A 42 10.36 17.20 -10.59
C THR A 42 10.11 16.10 -11.60
N LEU A 43 10.82 14.96 -11.51
CA LEU A 43 10.58 13.81 -12.39
C LEU A 43 9.14 13.28 -12.24
N ALA A 44 8.68 13.07 -11.01
CA ALA A 44 7.32 12.66 -10.73
C ALA A 44 6.28 13.65 -11.28
N THR A 45 6.56 14.96 -11.16
CA THR A 45 5.68 16.01 -11.70
C THR A 45 5.63 16.00 -13.23
N LEU A 46 6.76 15.80 -13.91
CA LEU A 46 6.79 15.69 -15.38
C LEU A 46 5.99 14.47 -15.86
N VAL A 47 6.13 13.34 -15.17
CA VAL A 47 5.38 12.13 -15.48
C VAL A 47 3.89 12.29 -15.15
N LEU A 48 3.55 13.04 -14.10
CA LEU A 48 2.16 13.42 -13.80
C LEU A 48 1.56 14.32 -14.90
N ILE A 49 2.32 15.27 -15.44
CA ILE A 49 1.87 16.11 -16.57
C ILE A 49 1.59 15.23 -17.79
N LEU A 50 2.44 14.25 -18.08
CA LEU A 50 2.19 13.27 -19.13
C LEU A 50 0.86 12.53 -18.90
N TRP A 51 0.57 12.13 -17.66
CA TRP A 51 -0.68 11.49 -17.29
C TRP A 51 -1.89 12.39 -17.55
N ILE A 52 -1.83 13.64 -17.09
CA ILE A 52 -2.91 14.64 -17.31
C ILE A 52 -3.15 14.83 -18.81
N TYR A 53 -2.08 14.97 -19.59
CA TYR A 53 -2.18 15.12 -21.04
C TYR A 53 -2.83 13.91 -21.70
N ALA A 54 -2.34 12.69 -21.43
CA ALA A 54 -2.84 11.47 -22.06
C ALA A 54 -4.29 11.17 -21.68
N THR A 55 -4.65 11.39 -20.40
CA THR A 55 -6.02 11.20 -19.91
C THR A 55 -6.98 12.23 -20.52
N THR A 56 -6.57 13.51 -20.57
CA THR A 56 -7.37 14.56 -21.20
C THR A 56 -7.55 14.29 -22.70
N TYR A 57 -6.49 13.86 -23.39
CA TYR A 57 -6.57 13.47 -24.80
C TYR A 57 -7.57 12.33 -25.01
N SER A 58 -7.52 11.28 -24.17
CA SER A 58 -8.49 10.17 -24.22
C SER A 58 -9.93 10.63 -24.01
N MET A 59 -10.17 11.59 -23.11
CA MET A 59 -11.51 12.13 -22.84
C MET A 59 -12.05 12.97 -24.01
N LEU A 60 -11.18 13.70 -24.70
CA LEU A 60 -11.57 14.56 -25.85
C LEU A 60 -11.77 13.77 -27.13
N VAL A 61 -10.88 12.84 -27.42
CA VAL A 61 -10.92 12.02 -28.65
C VAL A 61 -11.84 10.81 -28.48
N GLY A 62 -11.97 10.31 -27.27
CA GLY A 62 -12.72 9.10 -26.91
C GLY A 62 -11.85 7.86 -26.83
N LEU A 63 -12.46 6.73 -26.41
CA LEU A 63 -11.79 5.43 -26.24
C LEU A 63 -11.25 4.83 -27.56
N GLY A 64 -11.61 5.39 -28.72
CA GLY A 64 -11.01 5.02 -29.99
C GLY A 64 -9.52 5.35 -30.10
N SER A 65 -8.97 6.17 -29.19
CA SER A 65 -7.53 6.41 -29.05
C SER A 65 -6.77 5.25 -28.40
N TRP A 66 -7.47 4.26 -27.85
CA TRP A 66 -6.94 3.06 -27.21
C TRP A 66 -6.94 1.89 -28.20
N GLY A 67 -6.15 0.86 -27.89
CA GLY A 67 -6.07 -0.36 -28.71
C GLY A 67 -7.24 -1.33 -28.52
N LEU A 68 -8.32 -0.92 -27.85
CA LEU A 68 -9.50 -1.73 -27.62
C LEU A 68 -10.18 -2.12 -28.93
N ASN A 69 -10.74 -3.32 -28.97
CA ASN A 69 -11.49 -3.82 -30.12
C ASN A 69 -12.78 -4.52 -29.66
N LYS A 70 -13.56 -5.05 -30.61
CA LYS A 70 -14.86 -5.65 -30.30
C LYS A 70 -14.79 -6.78 -29.27
N THR A 71 -13.73 -7.60 -29.30
CA THR A 71 -13.57 -8.74 -28.39
C THR A 71 -12.88 -8.34 -27.09
N VAL A 72 -11.83 -7.51 -27.19
CA VAL A 72 -11.06 -7.03 -26.06
C VAL A 72 -11.55 -5.63 -25.71
N GLY A 73 -12.62 -5.56 -24.93
CA GLY A 73 -13.17 -4.31 -24.41
C GLY A 73 -12.52 -3.85 -23.09
N TRP A 74 -11.84 -4.76 -22.40
CA TRP A 74 -11.06 -4.52 -21.18
C TRP A 74 -9.61 -4.91 -21.45
N ALA A 75 -8.68 -4.00 -21.21
CA ALA A 75 -7.26 -4.25 -21.45
C ALA A 75 -6.35 -3.53 -20.42
N PHE A 76 -5.52 -2.58 -20.85
CA PHE A 76 -4.55 -1.89 -20.00
C PHE A 76 -5.19 -1.11 -18.86
N ASP A 77 -6.31 -0.47 -19.10
CA ASP A 77 -7.04 0.34 -18.14
C ASP A 77 -7.53 -0.48 -16.94
N ILE A 78 -8.25 -1.58 -17.20
CA ILE A 78 -8.72 -2.48 -16.12
C ILE A 78 -7.56 -3.27 -15.49
N THR A 79 -6.56 -3.67 -16.28
CA THR A 79 -5.31 -4.24 -15.75
C THR A 79 -4.67 -3.31 -14.71
N ASN A 80 -4.54 -2.03 -15.04
CA ASN A 80 -3.95 -1.02 -14.16
C ASN A 80 -4.83 -0.72 -12.96
N PHE A 81 -6.15 -0.66 -13.15
CA PHE A 81 -7.11 -0.52 -12.06
C PHE A 81 -6.94 -1.62 -11.01
N VAL A 82 -7.02 -2.88 -11.43
CA VAL A 82 -6.91 -4.04 -10.51
C VAL A 82 -5.51 -4.10 -9.87
N PHE A 83 -4.46 -3.73 -10.61
CA PHE A 83 -3.10 -3.64 -10.07
C PHE A 83 -2.99 -2.62 -8.94
N TRP A 84 -3.49 -1.39 -9.14
CA TRP A 84 -3.44 -0.34 -8.11
C TRP A 84 -4.33 -0.64 -6.91
N VAL A 85 -5.50 -1.23 -7.11
CA VAL A 85 -6.34 -1.72 -5.99
C VAL A 85 -5.56 -2.77 -5.18
N GLY A 86 -4.87 -3.70 -5.85
CA GLY A 86 -4.04 -4.71 -5.20
C GLY A 86 -2.94 -4.11 -4.34
N ILE A 87 -2.21 -3.10 -4.86
CA ILE A 87 -1.18 -2.40 -4.09
C ILE A 87 -1.76 -1.76 -2.82
N GLY A 88 -2.95 -1.17 -2.89
CA GLY A 88 -3.58 -0.52 -1.76
C GLY A 88 -3.84 -1.43 -0.55
N HIS A 89 -3.99 -2.73 -0.77
CA HIS A 89 -4.39 -3.68 0.28
C HIS A 89 -3.38 -3.85 1.41
N ALA A 90 -2.08 -3.89 1.10
CA ALA A 90 -1.06 -4.18 2.09
C ALA A 90 -0.96 -3.11 3.19
N GLY A 91 -1.19 -1.85 2.86
CA GLY A 91 -1.12 -0.79 3.86
C GLY A 91 -2.17 -0.93 4.95
N THR A 92 -3.43 -1.21 4.57
CA THR A 92 -4.48 -1.46 5.55
C THR A 92 -4.26 -2.78 6.29
N LEU A 93 -3.72 -3.82 5.64
CA LEU A 93 -3.38 -5.06 6.32
C LEU A 93 -2.28 -4.84 7.38
N ILE A 94 -1.24 -4.06 7.07
CA ILE A 94 -0.17 -3.73 8.00
C ILE A 94 -0.70 -2.91 9.17
N SER A 95 -1.56 -1.93 8.93
CA SER A 95 -2.06 -1.07 9.99
C SER A 95 -3.18 -1.71 10.80
N ALA A 96 -4.13 -2.42 10.18
CA ALA A 96 -5.29 -2.98 10.86
C ALA A 96 -5.06 -4.42 11.34
N VAL A 97 -4.77 -5.36 10.43
CA VAL A 97 -4.66 -6.78 10.79
C VAL A 97 -3.50 -7.03 11.74
N LEU A 98 -2.32 -6.47 11.47
CA LEU A 98 -1.17 -6.62 12.37
C LEU A 98 -1.36 -5.88 13.70
N LEU A 99 -2.21 -4.83 13.76
CA LEU A 99 -2.60 -4.20 15.02
C LEU A 99 -3.43 -5.16 15.87
N LEU A 100 -4.45 -5.79 15.30
CA LEU A 100 -5.29 -6.77 15.99
C LEU A 100 -4.48 -7.96 16.48
N PHE A 101 -3.48 -8.42 15.71
CA PHE A 101 -2.54 -9.46 16.12
C PHE A 101 -1.41 -8.94 17.04
N ARG A 102 -1.44 -7.67 17.45
CA ARG A 102 -0.46 -7.03 18.36
C ARG A 102 0.98 -7.18 17.88
N GLN A 103 1.24 -7.14 16.59
CA GLN A 103 2.58 -7.27 16.01
C GLN A 103 3.35 -5.96 16.16
N LYS A 104 4.45 -5.98 16.92
CA LYS A 104 5.25 -4.78 17.21
C LYS A 104 6.04 -4.26 16.00
N TRP A 105 6.48 -5.13 15.10
CA TRP A 105 7.27 -4.73 13.94
C TRP A 105 6.52 -3.83 12.95
N ARG A 106 5.18 -3.80 12.97
CA ARG A 106 4.39 -2.88 12.13
C ARG A 106 4.61 -1.39 12.48
N MET A 107 5.00 -1.08 13.74
CA MET A 107 4.97 0.28 14.28
C MET A 107 5.89 1.26 13.54
N SER A 108 6.98 0.79 12.96
CA SER A 108 7.90 1.62 12.17
C SER A 108 7.50 1.77 10.71
N ILE A 109 6.59 0.94 10.19
CA ILE A 109 6.29 0.87 8.76
C ILE A 109 4.84 1.21 8.41
N ASN A 110 3.91 1.13 9.38
CA ASN A 110 2.48 1.30 9.14
C ASN A 110 2.14 2.65 8.48
N ARG A 111 2.74 3.74 8.92
CA ARG A 111 2.45 5.08 8.43
C ARG A 111 2.69 5.25 6.93
N SER A 112 3.85 4.80 6.45
CA SER A 112 4.18 4.82 5.02
C SER A 112 3.30 3.87 4.21
N ALA A 113 2.94 2.73 4.79
CA ALA A 113 2.06 1.76 4.17
C ALA A 113 0.61 2.27 4.05
N GLU A 114 0.08 2.95 5.08
CA GLU A 114 -1.24 3.60 5.04
C GLU A 114 -1.31 4.70 3.98
N ALA A 115 -0.28 5.57 3.91
CA ALA A 115 -0.18 6.60 2.88
C ALA A 115 -0.15 5.99 1.48
N MET A 116 0.62 4.91 1.28
CA MET A 116 0.64 4.15 0.03
C MET A 116 -0.76 3.66 -0.36
N THR A 117 -1.54 3.14 0.59
CA THR A 117 -2.93 2.71 0.34
C THR A 117 -3.77 3.84 -0.25
N ILE A 118 -3.77 5.01 0.39
CA ILE A 118 -4.57 6.16 -0.06
C ILE A 118 -4.17 6.57 -1.48
N PHE A 119 -2.88 6.66 -1.77
CA PHE A 119 -2.40 7.07 -3.09
C PHE A 119 -2.67 6.02 -4.16
N ALA A 120 -2.54 4.74 -3.83
CA ALA A 120 -2.86 3.65 -4.73
C ALA A 120 -4.36 3.61 -5.10
N VAL A 121 -5.26 3.84 -4.12
CA VAL A 121 -6.71 3.89 -4.37
C VAL A 121 -7.08 5.12 -5.21
N ILE A 122 -6.42 6.27 -5.04
CA ILE A 122 -6.59 7.44 -5.91
C ILE A 122 -6.18 7.10 -7.35
N CYS A 123 -5.03 6.43 -7.54
CA CYS A 123 -4.61 5.96 -8.86
C CYS A 123 -5.63 4.98 -9.46
N ALA A 124 -6.11 4.00 -8.69
CA ALA A 124 -7.13 3.05 -9.14
C ALA A 124 -8.43 3.75 -9.58
N ALA A 125 -8.96 4.66 -8.76
CA ALA A 125 -10.17 5.41 -9.08
C ALA A 125 -10.04 6.21 -10.38
N SER A 126 -8.84 6.72 -10.68
CA SER A 126 -8.57 7.45 -11.93
C SER A 126 -8.73 6.58 -13.19
N PHE A 127 -8.43 5.29 -13.11
CA PHE A 127 -8.62 4.34 -14.22
C PHE A 127 -10.09 4.04 -14.48
N ILE A 128 -10.92 3.90 -13.43
CA ILE A 128 -12.38 3.74 -13.60
C ILE A 128 -12.95 4.94 -14.36
N LEU A 129 -12.59 6.16 -13.94
CA LEU A 129 -13.06 7.38 -14.58
C LEU A 129 -12.60 7.49 -16.04
N SER A 130 -11.38 7.07 -16.34
CA SER A 130 -10.83 7.05 -17.71
C SER A 130 -11.51 5.99 -18.57
N HIS A 131 -11.78 4.80 -18.01
CA HIS A 131 -12.46 3.69 -18.70
C HIS A 131 -13.88 4.07 -19.16
N MET A 132 -14.59 4.87 -18.41
CA MET A 132 -15.92 5.36 -18.80
C MET A 132 -15.90 6.22 -20.07
N GLY A 133 -14.74 6.73 -20.47
CA GLY A 133 -14.57 7.61 -21.64
C GLY A 133 -15.20 8.99 -21.47
N ARG A 134 -16.30 9.08 -20.72
CA ARG A 134 -17.04 10.31 -20.40
C ARG A 134 -17.22 10.43 -18.89
N PRO A 135 -16.22 10.91 -18.13
CA PRO A 135 -16.26 10.91 -16.66
C PRO A 135 -17.41 11.72 -16.05
N TRP A 136 -17.99 12.67 -16.80
CA TRP A 136 -19.17 13.42 -16.34
C TRP A 136 -20.45 12.59 -16.22
N VAL A 137 -20.49 11.36 -16.73
CA VAL A 137 -21.59 10.40 -16.53
C VAL A 137 -21.32 9.41 -15.40
N ALA A 138 -20.26 9.60 -14.62
CA ALA A 138 -19.88 8.73 -13.49
C ALA A 138 -20.92 8.63 -12.38
N TYR A 139 -21.94 9.47 -12.38
CA TYR A 139 -23.08 9.40 -11.44
C TYR A 139 -24.05 8.24 -11.73
N TRP A 140 -24.02 7.65 -12.93
CA TRP A 140 -24.96 6.58 -13.30
C TRP A 140 -24.94 5.34 -12.41
N PRO A 141 -23.80 4.87 -11.88
CA PRO A 141 -23.78 3.76 -10.92
C PRO A 141 -24.33 4.12 -9.54
N ILE A 142 -24.52 5.41 -9.23
CA ILE A 142 -25.04 5.83 -7.94
C ILE A 142 -26.56 5.60 -7.93
N PRO A 143 -27.12 4.95 -6.88
CA PRO A 143 -28.54 4.63 -6.80
C PRO A 143 -29.38 5.87 -6.46
N LEU A 144 -29.31 6.90 -7.30
CA LEU A 144 -30.13 8.09 -7.19
C LEU A 144 -31.42 7.93 -7.98
N PRO A 145 -32.53 8.54 -7.56
CA PRO A 145 -33.75 8.62 -8.36
C PRO A 145 -33.39 9.19 -9.75
N ASN A 146 -33.61 8.37 -10.77
CA ASN A 146 -33.28 8.77 -12.13
C ASN A 146 -34.39 9.67 -12.68
N ALA A 147 -34.09 10.95 -12.92
CA ALA A 147 -35.02 11.90 -13.51
C ALA A 147 -35.35 11.59 -14.99
N PHE A 148 -34.65 10.67 -15.63
CA PHE A 148 -34.79 10.31 -17.05
C PHE A 148 -35.63 9.05 -17.29
N GLY A 149 -36.47 8.65 -16.34
CA GLY A 149 -37.43 7.56 -16.53
C GLY A 149 -37.21 6.39 -15.58
N THR A 150 -37.59 5.18 -16.01
CA THR A 150 -37.65 3.95 -15.20
C THR A 150 -36.32 3.16 -15.18
N LEU A 151 -35.22 3.75 -15.59
CA LEU A 151 -33.91 3.08 -15.56
C LEU A 151 -33.34 3.06 -14.15
N TRP A 152 -33.29 1.88 -13.58
CA TRP A 152 -32.69 1.64 -12.26
C TRP A 152 -31.30 1.03 -12.41
N VAL A 153 -30.41 1.35 -11.46
CA VAL A 153 -29.11 0.71 -11.35
C VAL A 153 -29.28 -0.80 -11.16
N ASN A 154 -28.57 -1.60 -11.91
CA ASN A 154 -28.57 -3.05 -11.75
C ASN A 154 -27.74 -3.47 -10.52
N PHE A 155 -28.36 -3.59 -9.38
CA PHE A 155 -27.71 -4.01 -8.13
C PHE A 155 -27.12 -5.43 -8.16
N ASN A 156 -27.46 -6.26 -9.13
CA ASN A 156 -26.85 -7.57 -9.32
C ASN A 156 -25.52 -7.51 -10.07
N SER A 157 -25.14 -6.33 -10.58
CA SER A 157 -23.86 -6.16 -11.28
C SER A 157 -22.69 -5.98 -10.29
N PRO A 158 -21.62 -6.78 -10.36
CA PRO A 158 -20.41 -6.59 -9.56
C PRO A 158 -19.77 -5.21 -9.76
N LEU A 159 -19.85 -4.63 -10.96
CA LEU A 159 -19.35 -3.27 -11.24
C LEU A 159 -20.00 -2.19 -10.37
N VAL A 160 -21.25 -2.36 -9.99
CA VAL A 160 -21.92 -1.46 -9.02
C VAL A 160 -21.40 -1.70 -7.62
N TRP A 161 -21.15 -2.96 -7.24
CA TRP A 161 -20.59 -3.28 -5.94
C TRP A 161 -19.19 -2.70 -5.76
N ASP A 162 -18.39 -2.64 -6.83
CA ASP A 162 -17.06 -2.01 -6.81
C ASP A 162 -17.11 -0.53 -6.41
N VAL A 163 -18.07 0.23 -6.92
CA VAL A 163 -18.25 1.64 -6.56
C VAL A 163 -18.42 1.80 -5.05
N PHE A 164 -19.27 0.98 -4.44
CA PHE A 164 -19.50 1.01 -2.99
C PHE A 164 -18.29 0.49 -2.22
N ALA A 165 -17.71 -0.62 -2.65
CA ALA A 165 -16.57 -1.24 -1.98
C ALA A 165 -15.36 -0.32 -1.95
N ILE A 166 -14.98 0.26 -3.10
CA ILE A 166 -13.82 1.15 -3.22
C ILE A 166 -14.05 2.45 -2.47
N SER A 167 -15.26 3.05 -2.57
CA SER A 167 -15.59 4.29 -1.87
C SER A 167 -15.57 4.09 -0.35
N THR A 168 -16.14 2.99 0.15
CA THR A 168 -16.12 2.65 1.57
C THR A 168 -14.70 2.37 2.04
N TYR A 169 -13.93 1.60 1.28
CA TYR A 169 -12.53 1.29 1.59
C TYR A 169 -11.67 2.55 1.65
N PHE A 170 -11.81 3.42 0.66
CA PHE A 170 -11.09 4.71 0.65
C PHE A 170 -11.44 5.54 1.87
N SER A 171 -12.73 5.70 2.18
CA SER A 171 -13.20 6.52 3.30
C SER A 171 -12.70 6.00 4.64
N VAL A 172 -12.85 4.70 4.90
CA VAL A 172 -12.40 4.08 6.16
C VAL A 172 -10.87 4.12 6.28
N SER A 173 -10.14 3.83 5.20
CA SER A 173 -8.67 3.89 5.19
C SER A 173 -8.16 5.32 5.41
N LEU A 174 -8.81 6.32 4.80
CA LEU A 174 -8.48 7.72 4.98
C LEU A 174 -8.68 8.18 6.43
N VAL A 175 -9.82 7.81 7.03
CA VAL A 175 -10.11 8.12 8.44
C VAL A 175 -9.11 7.44 9.36
N PHE A 176 -8.79 6.16 9.11
CA PHE A 176 -7.82 5.42 9.91
C PHE A 176 -6.41 6.04 9.84
N TRP A 177 -5.95 6.35 8.64
CA TRP A 177 -4.68 7.04 8.43
C TRP A 177 -4.65 8.41 9.12
N TYR A 178 -5.72 9.19 8.96
CA TYR A 178 -5.79 10.53 9.56
C TYR A 178 -5.82 10.50 11.09
N VAL A 179 -6.67 9.65 11.68
CA VAL A 179 -6.70 9.45 13.14
C VAL A 179 -5.32 9.08 13.67
N GLY A 180 -4.64 8.17 12.99
CA GLY A 180 -3.27 7.79 13.33
C GLY A 180 -2.28 8.95 13.27
N LEU A 181 -2.46 9.91 12.34
CA LEU A 181 -1.58 11.07 12.18
C LEU A 181 -1.75 12.15 13.26
N ILE A 182 -2.90 12.25 13.91
CA ILE A 182 -3.22 13.35 14.83
C ILE A 182 -2.17 13.57 15.93
N PRO A 183 -1.70 12.55 16.69
CA PRO A 183 -0.67 12.73 17.71
C PRO A 183 0.66 13.22 17.15
N ASP A 184 1.04 12.70 15.98
CA ASP A 184 2.29 13.04 15.32
C ASP A 184 2.26 14.45 14.73
N ILE A 185 1.14 14.87 14.12
CA ILE A 185 0.91 16.24 13.65
C ILE A 185 0.97 17.23 14.82
N ALA A 186 0.40 16.89 15.99
CA ALA A 186 0.50 17.72 17.18
C ALA A 186 1.96 17.89 17.64
N SER A 187 2.75 16.81 17.58
CA SER A 187 4.20 16.88 17.89
C SER A 187 4.95 17.80 16.92
N VAL A 188 4.59 17.78 15.63
CA VAL A 188 5.16 18.72 14.62
C VAL A 188 4.71 20.15 14.88
N ARG A 189 3.43 20.39 15.24
CA ARG A 189 2.91 21.71 15.64
C ARG A 189 3.73 22.31 16.77
N ASP A 190 4.01 21.52 17.81
CA ASP A 190 4.69 21.99 19.02
C ASP A 190 6.16 22.36 18.75
N ARG A 191 6.75 21.78 17.71
CA ARG A 191 8.10 22.11 17.22
C ARG A 191 8.15 23.19 16.14
N ALA A 192 7.00 23.56 15.57
CA ALA A 192 6.95 24.51 14.47
C ALA A 192 7.46 25.91 14.90
N THR A 193 8.42 26.46 14.15
CA THR A 193 9.04 27.76 14.41
C THR A 193 8.29 28.94 13.80
N THR A 194 7.55 28.70 12.68
CA THR A 194 6.81 29.73 11.97
C THR A 194 5.33 29.74 12.34
N ALA A 195 4.72 30.90 12.47
CA ALA A 195 3.30 31.04 12.82
C ALA A 195 2.36 30.33 11.83
N GLY A 196 2.65 30.41 10.54
CA GLY A 196 1.84 29.73 9.51
C GLY A 196 1.88 28.19 9.64
N ARG A 197 3.05 27.61 9.87
CA ARG A 197 3.16 26.15 10.10
C ARG A 197 2.46 25.73 11.39
N LYS A 198 2.63 26.50 12.47
CA LYS A 198 1.96 26.24 13.74
C LYS A 198 0.44 26.28 13.59
N PHE A 199 -0.09 27.21 12.78
CA PHE A 199 -1.51 27.31 12.49
C PHE A 199 -2.02 26.07 11.73
N TRP A 200 -1.38 25.71 10.61
CA TRP A 200 -1.85 24.60 9.78
C TRP A 200 -1.72 23.25 10.50
N TYR A 201 -0.58 22.96 11.13
CA TYR A 201 -0.46 21.73 11.93
C TYR A 201 -1.38 21.74 13.15
N GLY A 202 -1.67 22.91 13.74
CA GLY A 202 -2.64 23.07 14.82
C GLY A 202 -4.06 22.75 14.38
N PHE A 203 -4.45 23.22 13.21
CA PHE A 203 -5.74 22.94 12.60
C PHE A 203 -5.92 21.44 12.35
N PHE A 204 -4.95 20.79 11.69
CA PHE A 204 -5.01 19.36 11.40
C PHE A 204 -4.78 18.47 12.63
N ALA A 205 -4.20 18.96 13.72
CA ALA A 205 -4.10 18.23 14.98
C ALA A 205 -5.42 18.17 15.76
N MET A 206 -6.49 18.85 15.30
CA MET A 206 -7.84 18.81 15.88
C MET A 206 -7.89 18.98 17.41
N GLY A 207 -7.09 19.90 17.95
CA GLY A 207 -7.06 20.18 19.38
C GLY A 207 -6.41 19.08 20.24
N TRP A 208 -5.57 18.23 19.65
CA TRP A 208 -4.86 17.18 20.40
C TRP A 208 -4.00 17.80 21.53
N THR A 209 -4.23 17.35 22.77
CA THR A 209 -3.56 17.84 23.99
C THR A 209 -2.56 16.86 24.58
N GLY A 210 -2.55 15.59 24.15
CA GLY A 210 -1.69 14.55 24.71
C GLY A 210 -2.08 14.09 26.13
N SER A 211 -3.27 14.45 26.64
CA SER A 211 -3.76 14.00 27.94
C SER A 211 -4.05 12.49 27.94
N THR A 212 -3.98 11.84 29.12
CA THR A 212 -4.31 10.41 29.28
C THR A 212 -5.68 10.07 28.69
N ARG A 213 -6.65 10.97 28.83
CA ARG A 213 -7.99 10.78 28.26
C ARG A 213 -8.00 10.77 26.73
N THR A 214 -7.18 11.64 26.10
CA THR A 214 -7.09 11.67 24.64
C THR A 214 -6.35 10.44 24.10
N TRP A 215 -5.32 9.98 24.79
CA TRP A 215 -4.61 8.73 24.46
C TRP A 215 -5.53 7.51 24.55
N HIS A 216 -6.27 7.37 25.65
CA HIS A 216 -7.22 6.26 25.79
C HIS A 216 -8.27 6.23 24.67
N ARG A 217 -8.82 7.40 24.33
CA ARG A 217 -9.77 7.51 23.21
C ARG A 217 -9.14 7.15 21.87
N TYR A 218 -7.91 7.57 21.64
CA TYR A 218 -7.15 7.24 20.45
C TYR A 218 -6.97 5.72 20.31
N GLU A 219 -6.56 5.04 21.36
CA GLU A 219 -6.39 3.59 21.36
C GLU A 219 -7.71 2.86 21.05
N VAL A 220 -8.80 3.25 21.69
CA VAL A 220 -10.13 2.65 21.47
C VAL A 220 -10.59 2.87 20.01
N ILE A 221 -10.48 4.11 19.51
CA ILE A 221 -10.86 4.44 18.12
C ILE A 221 -9.99 3.66 17.13
N SER A 222 -8.69 3.58 17.34
CA SER A 222 -7.77 2.83 16.49
C SER A 222 -8.11 1.33 16.44
N LEU A 223 -8.48 0.73 17.58
CA LEU A 223 -8.92 -0.66 17.62
C LEU A 223 -10.25 -0.89 16.89
N ILE A 224 -11.22 0.01 17.06
CA ILE A 224 -12.51 -0.06 16.34
C ILE A 224 -12.28 0.06 14.84
N LEU A 225 -11.49 1.05 14.40
CA LEU A 225 -11.17 1.23 12.99
C LEU A 225 -10.41 0.03 12.41
N ALA A 226 -9.48 -0.55 13.15
CA ALA A 226 -8.79 -1.77 12.75
C ALA A 226 -9.76 -2.96 12.61
N GLY A 227 -10.71 -3.08 13.55
CA GLY A 227 -11.76 -4.11 13.51
C GLY A 227 -12.68 -3.99 12.28
N ILE A 228 -13.02 -2.77 11.88
CA ILE A 228 -13.83 -2.51 10.67
C ILE A 228 -13.00 -2.69 9.40
N SER A 229 -11.76 -2.20 9.40
CA SER A 229 -10.89 -2.24 8.21
C SER A 229 -10.46 -3.66 7.84
N THR A 230 -10.36 -4.58 8.80
CA THR A 230 -9.90 -5.96 8.55
C THR A 230 -10.84 -6.74 7.62
N PRO A 231 -12.15 -6.90 7.89
CA PRO A 231 -13.05 -7.54 6.93
C PRO A 231 -13.21 -6.73 5.65
N LEU A 232 -13.13 -5.40 5.73
CA LEU A 232 -13.28 -4.52 4.58
C LEU A 232 -12.13 -4.71 3.57
N VAL A 233 -10.89 -4.84 4.01
CA VAL A 233 -9.75 -5.07 3.13
C VAL A 233 -9.87 -6.40 2.37
N LEU A 234 -10.41 -7.43 3.01
CA LEU A 234 -10.64 -8.72 2.36
C LEU A 234 -11.81 -8.66 1.38
N SER A 235 -12.91 -8.00 1.76
CA SER A 235 -14.13 -7.92 0.95
C SER A 235 -13.96 -7.11 -0.33
N VAL A 236 -13.22 -6.00 -0.31
CA VAL A 236 -13.02 -5.16 -1.50
C VAL A 236 -12.39 -5.95 -2.64
N HIS A 237 -11.31 -6.68 -2.37
CA HIS A 237 -10.65 -7.44 -3.43
C HIS A 237 -11.44 -8.68 -3.84
N SER A 238 -12.21 -9.25 -2.92
CA SER A 238 -13.19 -10.29 -3.26
C SER A 238 -14.27 -9.76 -4.21
N ILE A 239 -14.78 -8.53 -3.97
CA ILE A 239 -15.77 -7.89 -4.85
C ILE A 239 -15.18 -7.61 -6.24
N VAL A 240 -14.00 -6.98 -6.33
CA VAL A 240 -13.31 -6.76 -7.62
C VAL A 240 -13.07 -8.08 -8.38
N SER A 241 -12.84 -9.18 -7.68
CA SER A 241 -12.69 -10.49 -8.32
C SER A 241 -14.00 -11.03 -8.91
N MET A 242 -15.15 -10.61 -8.35
CA MET A 242 -16.47 -11.03 -8.84
C MET A 242 -16.78 -10.47 -10.24
N ASP A 243 -16.15 -9.37 -10.67
CA ASP A 243 -16.26 -8.88 -12.05
C ASP A 243 -15.84 -9.95 -13.07
N PHE A 244 -14.93 -10.83 -12.67
CA PHE A 244 -14.45 -11.94 -13.47
C PHE A 244 -15.15 -13.25 -13.11
N ALA A 245 -15.22 -13.60 -11.81
CA ALA A 245 -15.71 -14.87 -11.34
C ALA A 245 -17.18 -15.15 -11.66
N THR A 246 -18.03 -14.12 -11.77
CA THR A 246 -19.44 -14.25 -12.13
C THR A 246 -19.73 -14.10 -13.62
N SER A 247 -18.69 -13.84 -14.43
CA SER A 247 -18.83 -13.75 -15.89
C SER A 247 -18.90 -15.13 -16.53
N LEU A 248 -19.34 -15.20 -17.80
CA LEU A 248 -19.38 -16.42 -18.58
C LEU A 248 -18.11 -16.64 -19.43
N VAL A 249 -17.15 -15.73 -19.38
CA VAL A 249 -15.93 -15.76 -20.21
C VAL A 249 -15.05 -16.94 -19.79
N PRO A 250 -14.57 -17.79 -20.74
CA PRO A 250 -13.67 -18.88 -20.44
C PRO A 250 -12.39 -18.40 -19.77
N GLY A 251 -11.99 -19.04 -18.69
CA GLY A 251 -10.83 -18.65 -17.89
C GLY A 251 -11.10 -17.53 -16.87
N TRP A 252 -12.31 -16.97 -16.82
CA TRP A 252 -12.77 -16.05 -15.76
C TRP A 252 -13.73 -16.74 -14.80
N HIS A 253 -14.61 -17.58 -15.29
CA HIS A 253 -15.65 -18.25 -14.52
C HIS A 253 -15.07 -19.27 -13.56
N THR A 254 -14.68 -18.84 -12.37
CA THR A 254 -14.11 -19.72 -11.34
C THR A 254 -14.37 -19.22 -9.93
N THR A 255 -14.62 -20.14 -9.00
CA THR A 255 -14.87 -19.82 -7.58
C THR A 255 -13.59 -19.53 -6.79
N ILE A 256 -12.40 -19.83 -7.34
CA ILE A 256 -11.13 -19.57 -6.66
C ILE A 256 -10.70 -18.10 -6.73
N PHE A 257 -11.27 -17.30 -7.61
CA PHE A 257 -10.87 -15.90 -7.81
C PHE A 257 -10.93 -15.05 -6.54
N PRO A 258 -11.99 -15.02 -5.73
CA PRO A 258 -12.01 -14.20 -4.52
C PRO A 258 -10.82 -14.45 -3.57
N PRO A 259 -10.54 -15.64 -3.07
CA PRO A 259 -9.38 -15.88 -2.21
C PRO A 259 -8.05 -15.69 -2.94
N TYR A 260 -7.97 -16.03 -4.22
CA TYR A 260 -6.79 -15.87 -5.03
C TYR A 260 -6.42 -14.38 -5.23
N PHE A 261 -7.40 -13.54 -5.58
CA PHE A 261 -7.19 -12.10 -5.74
C PHE A 261 -6.77 -11.42 -4.44
N VAL A 262 -7.32 -11.83 -3.30
CA VAL A 262 -6.91 -11.33 -1.98
C VAL A 262 -5.45 -11.72 -1.69
N ALA A 263 -5.06 -12.97 -1.92
CA ALA A 263 -3.67 -13.41 -1.72
C ALA A 263 -2.70 -12.64 -2.63
N GLY A 264 -3.06 -12.45 -3.91
CA GLY A 264 -2.29 -11.67 -4.87
C GLY A 264 -2.18 -10.19 -4.50
N ALA A 265 -3.25 -9.60 -3.95
CA ALA A 265 -3.23 -8.22 -3.47
C ALA A 265 -2.28 -8.04 -2.27
N ILE A 266 -2.29 -8.95 -1.32
CA ILE A 266 -1.34 -8.95 -0.21
C ILE A 266 0.10 -9.10 -0.74
N PHE A 267 0.32 -10.04 -1.65
CA PHE A 267 1.61 -10.32 -2.27
C PHE A 267 2.19 -9.08 -2.98
N SER A 268 1.43 -8.46 -3.89
CA SER A 268 1.85 -7.26 -4.63
C SER A 268 2.02 -6.05 -3.72
N GLY A 269 1.09 -5.87 -2.79
CA GLY A 269 1.11 -4.74 -1.88
C GLY A 269 2.31 -4.77 -0.92
N PHE A 270 2.68 -5.94 -0.36
CA PHE A 270 3.92 -6.08 0.41
C PHE A 270 5.17 -5.87 -0.47
N GLY A 271 5.14 -6.27 -1.74
CA GLY A 271 6.18 -5.94 -2.71
C GLY A 271 6.37 -4.43 -2.84
N MET A 272 5.29 -3.67 -3.01
CA MET A 272 5.37 -2.21 -3.14
C MET A 272 5.78 -1.53 -1.83
N VAL A 273 5.23 -1.95 -0.68
CA VAL A 273 5.68 -1.43 0.64
C VAL A 273 7.17 -1.64 0.81
N LEU A 274 7.67 -2.84 0.50
CA LEU A 274 9.09 -3.17 0.60
C LEU A 274 9.95 -2.26 -0.29
N THR A 275 9.51 -2.01 -1.53
CA THR A 275 10.17 -1.07 -2.46
C THR A 275 10.29 0.33 -1.85
N LEU A 276 9.17 0.89 -1.36
CA LEU A 276 9.11 2.24 -0.78
C LEU A 276 9.94 2.35 0.50
N LEU A 277 9.86 1.35 1.39
CA LEU A 277 10.58 1.36 2.66
C LEU A 277 12.09 1.22 2.49
N ILE A 278 12.57 0.45 1.51
CA ILE A 278 14.01 0.37 1.23
C ILE A 278 14.52 1.71 0.69
N ILE A 279 13.76 2.36 -0.20
CA ILE A 279 14.10 3.72 -0.66
C ILE A 279 14.12 4.70 0.51
N ALA A 280 13.07 4.72 1.32
CA ALA A 280 12.98 5.63 2.49
C ALA A 280 14.11 5.36 3.50
N ARG A 281 14.41 4.09 3.77
CA ARG A 281 15.50 3.66 4.66
C ARG A 281 16.85 4.25 4.25
N GLU A 282 17.17 4.23 2.95
CA GLU A 282 18.46 4.73 2.45
C GLU A 282 18.45 6.26 2.28
N VAL A 283 17.42 6.84 1.66
CA VAL A 283 17.36 8.27 1.33
C VAL A 283 17.17 9.14 2.59
N MET A 284 16.34 8.70 3.53
CA MET A 284 16.05 9.43 4.76
C MET A 284 16.91 9.00 5.94
N ASN A 285 17.83 8.04 5.73
CA ASN A 285 18.68 7.47 6.77
C ASN A 285 17.89 6.88 7.96
N TYR A 286 16.83 6.12 7.67
CA TYR A 286 15.97 5.48 8.67
C TYR A 286 16.42 4.05 9.01
N LYS A 287 17.73 3.74 8.88
CA LYS A 287 18.28 2.39 9.14
C LYS A 287 18.02 1.90 10.56
N ASP A 288 17.99 2.80 11.53
CA ASP A 288 17.74 2.49 12.93
C ASP A 288 16.27 2.18 13.23
N TYR A 289 15.33 2.65 12.38
CA TYR A 289 13.89 2.46 12.53
C TYR A 289 13.33 1.37 11.62
N ILE A 290 13.89 1.22 10.42
CA ILE A 290 13.53 0.18 9.45
C ILE A 290 14.70 -0.81 9.41
N THR A 291 14.73 -1.72 10.35
CA THR A 291 15.82 -2.70 10.52
C THR A 291 15.67 -3.89 9.55
N THR A 292 16.67 -4.74 9.49
CA THR A 292 16.64 -5.97 8.69
C THR A 292 15.56 -6.94 9.16
N GLU A 293 15.14 -6.89 10.44
CA GLU A 293 14.03 -7.68 10.98
C GLU A 293 12.68 -7.31 10.33
N HIS A 294 12.44 -6.01 10.08
CA HIS A 294 11.24 -5.57 9.34
C HIS A 294 11.25 -6.11 7.91
N LEU A 295 12.42 -6.06 7.24
CA LEU A 295 12.58 -6.55 5.88
C LEU A 295 12.39 -8.08 5.82
N ASP A 296 12.96 -8.83 6.76
CA ASP A 296 12.79 -10.29 6.87
C ASP A 296 11.34 -10.68 7.11
N ALA A 297 10.62 -9.96 8.00
CA ALA A 297 9.21 -10.20 8.25
C ALA A 297 8.34 -9.99 7.00
N MET A 298 8.57 -8.92 6.25
CA MET A 298 7.85 -8.65 5.00
C MET A 298 8.19 -9.69 3.93
N ALA A 299 9.44 -10.09 3.78
CA ALA A 299 9.86 -11.12 2.83
C ALA A 299 9.21 -12.49 3.13
N LYS A 300 9.00 -12.82 4.41
CA LYS A 300 8.26 -14.03 4.79
C LYS A 300 6.79 -13.97 4.38
N ILE A 301 6.14 -12.82 4.52
CA ILE A 301 4.75 -12.65 4.07
C ILE A 301 4.68 -12.78 2.55
N ILE A 302 5.60 -12.17 1.81
CA ILE A 302 5.69 -12.30 0.36
C ILE A 302 5.88 -13.77 -0.04
N LEU A 303 6.73 -14.53 0.66
CA LEU A 303 6.93 -15.96 0.40
C LEU A 303 5.63 -16.76 0.60
N VAL A 304 4.94 -16.55 1.72
CA VAL A 304 3.70 -17.28 2.04
C VAL A 304 2.61 -16.94 1.02
N THR A 305 2.38 -15.65 0.76
CA THR A 305 1.31 -15.22 -0.16
C THR A 305 1.64 -15.57 -1.62
N GLY A 306 2.91 -15.49 -2.04
CA GLY A 306 3.35 -15.95 -3.36
C GLY A 306 3.16 -17.45 -3.53
N THR A 307 3.38 -18.25 -2.48
CA THR A 307 3.08 -19.70 -2.50
C THR A 307 1.57 -19.96 -2.62
N MET A 308 0.73 -19.18 -1.93
CA MET A 308 -0.73 -19.26 -2.07
C MET A 308 -1.20 -18.91 -3.49
N VAL A 309 -0.64 -17.87 -4.09
CA VAL A 309 -0.91 -17.48 -5.48
C VAL A 309 -0.49 -18.59 -6.45
N GLY A 310 0.68 -19.17 -6.26
CA GLY A 310 1.16 -20.31 -7.06
C GLY A 310 0.25 -21.54 -6.93
N MET A 311 -0.26 -21.81 -5.74
CA MET A 311 -1.24 -22.90 -5.52
C MET A 311 -2.56 -22.62 -6.26
N ALA A 312 -3.00 -21.36 -6.29
CA ALA A 312 -4.19 -20.96 -7.03
C ALA A 312 -4.00 -21.20 -8.55
N TYR A 313 -2.85 -20.86 -9.13
CA TYR A 313 -2.55 -21.17 -10.54
C TYR A 313 -2.62 -22.66 -10.85
N ILE A 314 -2.05 -23.49 -9.99
CA ILE A 314 -2.10 -24.95 -10.15
C ILE A 314 -3.55 -25.46 -10.08
N THR A 315 -4.34 -24.92 -9.16
CA THR A 315 -5.76 -25.28 -9.01
C THR A 315 -6.57 -24.88 -10.23
N GLU A 316 -6.36 -23.68 -10.79
CA GLU A 316 -7.03 -23.26 -12.03
C GLU A 316 -6.72 -24.20 -13.20
N PHE A 317 -5.45 -24.56 -13.38
CA PHE A 317 -5.06 -25.54 -14.39
C PHE A 317 -5.72 -26.90 -14.19
N PHE A 318 -5.71 -27.37 -12.95
CA PHE A 318 -6.34 -28.65 -12.61
C PHE A 318 -7.84 -28.63 -12.92
N VAL A 319 -8.54 -27.57 -12.50
CA VAL A 319 -9.99 -27.44 -12.74
C VAL A 319 -10.28 -27.37 -14.25
N ALA A 320 -9.53 -26.58 -15.00
CA ALA A 320 -9.71 -26.47 -16.45
C ALA A 320 -9.48 -27.82 -17.17
N ALA A 321 -8.44 -28.55 -16.79
CA ALA A 321 -8.15 -29.87 -17.36
C ALA A 321 -9.18 -30.91 -16.94
N TYR A 322 -9.58 -30.93 -15.67
CA TYR A 322 -10.48 -31.96 -15.10
C TYR A 322 -11.95 -31.75 -15.51
N SER A 323 -12.39 -30.50 -15.73
CA SER A 323 -13.78 -30.18 -16.08
C SER A 323 -14.24 -30.79 -17.40
N GLY A 324 -13.33 -31.08 -18.31
CA GLY A 324 -13.64 -31.57 -19.66
C GLY A 324 -14.31 -30.52 -20.57
N VAL A 325 -14.39 -29.25 -20.12
CA VAL A 325 -14.95 -28.14 -20.91
C VAL A 325 -13.91 -27.66 -21.91
N GLU A 326 -14.13 -27.89 -23.20
CA GLU A 326 -13.18 -27.56 -24.26
C GLU A 326 -12.76 -26.10 -24.28
N TYR A 327 -13.69 -25.19 -24.03
CA TYR A 327 -13.42 -23.75 -24.00
C TYR A 327 -12.49 -23.35 -22.87
N GLU A 328 -12.66 -23.94 -21.67
CA GLU A 328 -11.77 -23.69 -20.53
C GLU A 328 -10.37 -24.26 -20.79
N GLN A 329 -10.29 -25.50 -21.26
CA GLN A 329 -9.03 -26.13 -21.63
C GLN A 329 -8.28 -25.30 -22.69
N TYR A 330 -9.01 -24.84 -23.72
CA TYR A 330 -8.44 -23.99 -24.76
C TYR A 330 -7.93 -22.67 -24.20
N ALA A 331 -8.68 -21.99 -23.31
CA ALA A 331 -8.26 -20.72 -22.72
C ALA A 331 -6.91 -20.86 -21.97
N PHE A 332 -6.72 -21.92 -21.20
CA PHE A 332 -5.47 -22.16 -20.47
C PHE A 332 -4.31 -22.58 -21.40
N LEU A 333 -4.56 -23.41 -22.40
CA LEU A 333 -3.56 -23.75 -23.43
C LEU A 333 -3.15 -22.50 -24.22
N ASN A 334 -4.10 -21.64 -24.56
CA ASN A 334 -3.83 -20.37 -25.26
C ASN A 334 -3.01 -19.39 -24.41
N ARG A 335 -3.21 -19.35 -23.07
CA ARG A 335 -2.34 -18.58 -22.15
C ARG A 335 -0.89 -19.07 -22.24
N ALA A 336 -0.67 -20.38 -22.16
CA ALA A 336 0.66 -20.98 -22.08
C ALA A 336 1.40 -21.02 -23.42
N PHE A 337 0.71 -21.21 -24.54
CA PHE A 337 1.29 -21.46 -25.87
C PHE A 337 0.78 -20.51 -26.97
N GLY A 338 -0.15 -19.63 -26.66
CA GLY A 338 -0.73 -18.68 -27.59
C GLY A 338 0.13 -17.43 -27.83
N PRO A 339 -0.43 -16.41 -28.52
CA PRO A 339 0.30 -15.22 -28.92
C PRO A 339 0.89 -14.40 -27.76
N TYR A 340 0.29 -14.50 -26.57
CA TYR A 340 0.74 -13.81 -25.35
C TYR A 340 1.53 -14.72 -24.40
N LEU A 341 2.10 -15.82 -24.89
CA LEU A 341 2.89 -16.76 -24.07
C LEU A 341 3.98 -16.06 -23.24
N TRP A 342 4.58 -15.02 -23.79
CA TRP A 342 5.63 -14.25 -23.11
C TRP A 342 5.10 -13.56 -21.84
N ALA A 343 3.89 -13.03 -21.85
CA ALA A 343 3.26 -12.40 -20.67
C ALA A 343 2.94 -13.45 -19.60
N TYR A 344 2.41 -14.60 -20.03
CA TYR A 344 2.09 -15.73 -19.14
C TYR A 344 3.35 -16.28 -18.43
N TRP A 345 4.41 -16.55 -19.18
CA TRP A 345 5.64 -17.08 -18.57
C TRP A 345 6.40 -16.06 -17.74
N THR A 346 6.29 -14.76 -18.04
CA THR A 346 6.77 -13.68 -17.16
C THR A 346 6.00 -13.70 -15.83
N MET A 347 4.67 -13.79 -15.87
CA MET A 347 3.84 -13.93 -14.69
C MET A 347 4.26 -15.15 -13.84
N MET A 348 4.36 -16.32 -14.45
CA MET A 348 4.73 -17.57 -13.75
C MET A 348 6.12 -17.49 -13.11
N THR A 349 7.09 -16.93 -13.82
CA THR A 349 8.45 -16.78 -13.30
C THR A 349 8.50 -15.80 -12.12
N CYS A 350 7.86 -14.65 -12.26
CA CYS A 350 7.91 -13.60 -11.24
C CYS A 350 7.08 -13.92 -9.99
N ASN A 351 5.92 -14.57 -10.15
CA ASN A 351 5.00 -14.79 -9.03
C ASN A 351 5.17 -16.15 -8.35
N LEU A 352 5.53 -17.20 -9.11
CA LEU A 352 5.67 -18.54 -8.55
C LEU A 352 7.12 -18.90 -8.23
N ILE A 353 8.04 -18.71 -9.20
CA ILE A 353 9.43 -19.17 -9.06
C ILE A 353 10.25 -18.19 -8.23
N ALA A 354 10.21 -16.90 -8.57
CA ALA A 354 11.06 -15.90 -7.96
C ALA A 354 10.88 -15.77 -6.43
N PRO A 355 9.67 -15.79 -5.84
CA PRO A 355 9.51 -15.69 -4.39
C PRO A 355 10.11 -16.86 -3.60
N GLN A 356 10.32 -18.03 -4.25
CA GLN A 356 10.89 -19.20 -3.57
C GLN A 356 12.33 -18.97 -3.10
N VAL A 357 13.04 -17.99 -3.64
CA VAL A 357 14.39 -17.64 -3.15
C VAL A 357 14.37 -17.11 -1.71
N PHE A 358 13.22 -16.65 -1.23
CA PHE A 358 13.07 -16.17 0.14
C PHE A 358 13.09 -17.29 1.22
N TRP A 359 13.14 -18.56 0.84
CA TRP A 359 13.50 -19.61 1.80
C TRP A 359 14.90 -19.43 2.38
N PHE A 360 15.81 -18.80 1.64
CA PHE A 360 17.19 -18.56 2.09
C PHE A 360 17.30 -17.25 2.90
N ARG A 361 17.58 -17.36 4.21
CA ARG A 361 17.69 -16.20 5.12
C ARG A 361 18.69 -15.14 4.62
N LYS A 362 19.83 -15.56 4.06
CA LYS A 362 20.86 -14.62 3.53
C LYS A 362 20.31 -13.70 2.45
N LEU A 363 19.35 -14.15 1.62
CA LEU A 363 18.77 -13.38 0.53
C LEU A 363 17.67 -12.44 1.06
N ARG A 364 16.80 -12.91 1.97
CA ARG A 364 15.72 -12.08 2.52
C ARG A 364 16.16 -11.06 3.58
N THR A 365 17.43 -11.05 3.98
CA THR A 365 18.02 -10.02 4.85
C THR A 365 18.92 -9.03 4.10
N ASN A 366 19.10 -9.19 2.79
CA ASN A 366 19.88 -8.29 1.95
C ASN A 366 18.99 -7.22 1.33
N PRO A 367 19.09 -5.93 1.71
CA PRO A 367 18.19 -4.88 1.22
C PRO A 367 18.23 -4.69 -0.30
N THR A 368 19.42 -4.75 -0.92
CA THR A 368 19.55 -4.59 -2.38
C THR A 368 18.86 -5.72 -3.13
N PHE A 369 19.05 -6.96 -2.67
CA PHE A 369 18.38 -8.12 -3.27
C PHE A 369 16.86 -8.02 -3.10
N LEU A 370 16.40 -7.65 -1.91
CA LEU A 370 14.97 -7.46 -1.62
C LEU A 370 14.35 -6.36 -2.48
N PHE A 371 15.07 -5.27 -2.74
CA PHE A 371 14.60 -4.20 -3.62
C PHE A 371 14.36 -4.71 -5.04
N ILE A 372 15.31 -5.45 -5.60
CA ILE A 372 15.18 -6.04 -6.94
C ILE A 372 14.00 -7.02 -6.97
N MET A 373 13.91 -7.88 -5.96
CA MET A 373 12.82 -8.88 -5.87
C MET A 373 11.45 -8.24 -5.70
N SER A 374 11.34 -7.14 -4.96
CA SER A 374 10.08 -6.41 -4.79
C SER A 374 9.58 -5.80 -6.11
N ILE A 375 10.48 -5.34 -6.96
CA ILE A 375 10.14 -4.87 -8.32
C ILE A 375 9.70 -6.05 -9.19
N ILE A 376 10.41 -7.19 -9.15
CA ILE A 376 10.04 -8.40 -9.89
C ILE A 376 8.63 -8.87 -9.50
N VAL A 377 8.30 -8.88 -8.22
CA VAL A 377 6.96 -9.20 -7.72
C VAL A 377 5.89 -8.27 -8.31
N ASN A 378 6.12 -6.96 -8.30
CA ASN A 378 5.16 -6.00 -8.85
C ASN A 378 4.99 -6.14 -10.37
N ILE A 379 6.07 -6.39 -11.11
CA ILE A 379 6.01 -6.70 -12.55
C ILE A 379 5.18 -7.98 -12.78
N GLY A 380 5.45 -9.03 -12.04
CA GLY A 380 4.71 -10.29 -12.16
C GLY A 380 3.22 -10.14 -11.88
N MET A 381 2.87 -9.35 -10.88
CA MET A 381 1.47 -9.09 -10.51
C MET A 381 0.74 -8.21 -11.53
N TRP A 382 1.44 -7.28 -12.18
CA TRP A 382 0.87 -6.55 -13.31
C TRP A 382 0.60 -7.48 -14.49
N PHE A 383 1.56 -8.35 -14.84
CA PHE A 383 1.37 -9.33 -15.90
C PHE A 383 0.27 -10.35 -15.57
N GLU A 384 0.09 -10.71 -14.31
CA GLU A 384 -1.02 -11.57 -13.90
C GLU A 384 -2.37 -10.97 -14.29
N ARG A 385 -2.61 -9.68 -13.97
CA ARG A 385 -3.85 -8.99 -14.32
C ARG A 385 -4.01 -8.90 -15.84
N PHE A 386 -2.93 -8.59 -16.56
CA PHE A 386 -2.93 -8.59 -18.01
C PHE A 386 -3.29 -9.96 -18.60
N VAL A 387 -2.71 -11.04 -18.09
CA VAL A 387 -2.98 -12.40 -18.54
C VAL A 387 -4.44 -12.77 -18.27
N ILE A 388 -4.95 -12.55 -17.06
CA ILE A 388 -6.34 -12.87 -16.74
C ILE A 388 -7.29 -12.14 -17.70
N ILE A 389 -7.08 -10.84 -17.94
CA ILE A 389 -8.01 -10.00 -18.68
C ILE A 389 -7.84 -10.20 -20.20
N VAL A 390 -6.69 -9.89 -20.74
CA VAL A 390 -6.49 -9.81 -22.19
C VAL A 390 -6.47 -11.19 -22.84
N THR A 391 -5.80 -12.16 -22.21
CA THR A 391 -5.67 -13.49 -22.83
C THR A 391 -6.97 -14.30 -22.80
N SER A 392 -7.93 -13.97 -21.94
CA SER A 392 -9.25 -14.57 -21.98
C SER A 392 -10.17 -13.91 -22.99
N LEU A 393 -10.09 -12.58 -23.14
CA LEU A 393 -10.98 -11.84 -24.03
C LEU A 393 -10.59 -11.96 -25.51
N HIS A 394 -9.30 -11.97 -25.86
CA HIS A 394 -8.87 -11.94 -27.26
C HIS A 394 -9.26 -13.18 -28.07
N ARG A 395 -9.55 -14.29 -27.41
CA ARG A 395 -10.01 -15.55 -27.99
C ARG A 395 -11.05 -16.21 -27.09
N ASP A 396 -12.24 -15.64 -27.10
CA ASP A 396 -13.41 -16.18 -26.39
C ASP A 396 -14.16 -17.27 -27.19
N PHE A 397 -15.46 -17.42 -26.96
CA PHE A 397 -16.29 -18.47 -27.56
C PHE A 397 -16.37 -18.44 -29.09
N LEU A 398 -16.26 -17.28 -29.72
CA LEU A 398 -16.53 -17.11 -31.14
C LEU A 398 -15.24 -16.88 -31.95
N PRO A 399 -14.70 -17.89 -32.65
CA PRO A 399 -13.48 -17.74 -33.46
C PRO A 399 -13.55 -16.60 -34.49
N SER A 400 -14.74 -16.32 -35.02
CA SER A 400 -14.95 -15.20 -35.96
C SER A 400 -14.78 -13.81 -35.34
N SER A 401 -14.83 -13.71 -34.01
CA SER A 401 -14.64 -12.47 -33.27
C SER A 401 -13.22 -12.30 -32.74
N TRP A 402 -12.36 -13.33 -32.84
CA TRP A 402 -11.02 -13.28 -32.28
C TRP A 402 -10.20 -12.13 -32.85
N ALA A 403 -9.59 -11.35 -31.96
CA ALA A 403 -8.78 -10.22 -32.35
C ALA A 403 -7.61 -10.02 -31.38
N MET A 404 -6.48 -9.58 -31.91
CA MET A 404 -5.31 -9.28 -31.11
C MET A 404 -5.42 -7.85 -30.57
N TYR A 405 -5.06 -7.69 -29.30
CA TYR A 405 -4.92 -6.39 -28.65
C TYR A 405 -3.46 -5.95 -28.66
N THR A 406 -3.23 -4.70 -29.02
CA THR A 406 -1.93 -4.05 -28.93
C THR A 406 -2.11 -2.71 -28.23
N PRO A 407 -1.40 -2.43 -27.13
CA PRO A 407 -1.56 -1.15 -26.42
C PRO A 407 -1.08 0.01 -27.31
N THR A 408 -1.80 1.11 -27.23
CA THR A 408 -1.41 2.37 -27.89
C THR A 408 -0.46 3.18 -27.02
N ILE A 409 0.20 4.16 -27.63
CA ILE A 409 1.06 5.09 -26.88
C ILE A 409 0.28 5.84 -25.79
N THR A 410 -1.01 6.09 -26.00
CA THR A 410 -1.90 6.75 -25.04
C THR A 410 -2.09 5.90 -23.80
N GLU A 411 -2.40 4.60 -23.95
CA GLU A 411 -2.57 3.68 -22.82
C GLU A 411 -1.27 3.48 -22.04
N VAL A 412 -0.14 3.34 -22.74
CA VAL A 412 1.18 3.23 -22.09
C VAL A 412 1.53 4.52 -21.34
N SER A 413 1.19 5.69 -21.92
CA SER A 413 1.40 6.98 -21.26
C SER A 413 0.55 7.13 -20.00
N ILE A 414 -0.69 6.64 -20.01
CA ILE A 414 -1.57 6.64 -18.84
C ILE A 414 -1.01 5.70 -17.75
N LEU A 415 -0.52 4.51 -18.12
CA LEU A 415 0.13 3.60 -17.17
C LEU A 415 1.35 4.24 -16.51
N ILE A 416 2.31 4.72 -17.30
CA ILE A 416 3.52 5.37 -16.78
C ILE A 416 3.14 6.59 -15.94
N GLY A 417 2.19 7.38 -16.43
CA GLY A 417 1.70 8.57 -15.77
C GLY A 417 1.04 8.32 -14.42
N SER A 418 0.39 7.18 -14.23
CA SER A 418 -0.19 6.79 -12.94
C SER A 418 0.88 6.60 -11.85
N PHE A 419 2.07 6.09 -12.19
CA PHE A 419 3.21 6.10 -11.28
C PHE A 419 3.68 7.53 -10.97
N GLY A 420 3.59 8.44 -11.94
CA GLY A 420 3.83 9.88 -11.71
C GLY A 420 2.90 10.45 -10.67
N LEU A 421 1.59 10.20 -10.76
CA LEU A 421 0.60 10.61 -9.77
C LEU A 421 0.91 10.02 -8.38
N PHE A 422 1.19 8.71 -8.32
CA PHE A 422 1.52 8.02 -7.07
C PHE A 422 2.76 8.61 -6.38
N PHE A 423 3.86 8.75 -7.10
CA PHE A 423 5.10 9.28 -6.54
C PHE A 423 5.03 10.78 -6.23
N PHE A 424 4.29 11.57 -7.01
CA PHE A 424 4.04 12.97 -6.70
C PHE A 424 3.37 13.12 -5.33
N LEU A 425 2.29 12.37 -5.08
CA LEU A 425 1.60 12.35 -3.78
C LEU A 425 2.52 11.84 -2.66
N PHE A 426 3.33 10.82 -2.94
CA PHE A 426 4.26 10.27 -1.96
C PHE A 426 5.38 11.26 -1.59
N PHE A 427 5.93 12.01 -2.54
CA PHE A 427 6.90 13.07 -2.27
C PHE A 427 6.31 14.21 -1.44
N LEU A 428 5.06 14.59 -1.69
CA LEU A 428 4.36 15.55 -0.85
C LEU A 428 4.16 15.00 0.56
N PHE A 429 3.73 13.76 0.69
CA PHE A 429 3.55 13.11 1.99
C PHE A 429 4.82 13.14 2.84
N ILE A 430 5.95 12.65 2.32
CA ILE A 430 7.21 12.61 3.08
C ILE A 430 7.77 14.00 3.41
N LYS A 431 7.35 15.04 2.70
CA LYS A 431 7.76 16.43 2.96
C LYS A 431 6.91 17.14 3.98
N PHE A 432 5.60 16.86 4.02
CA PHE A 432 4.67 17.60 4.85
C PHE A 432 4.11 16.82 6.04
N LEU A 433 4.18 15.49 6.01
CA LEU A 433 3.65 14.62 7.05
C LEU A 433 4.70 13.65 7.58
N PRO A 434 4.61 13.25 8.86
CA PRO A 434 5.53 12.26 9.45
C PRO A 434 5.41 10.91 8.74
N SER A 435 6.50 10.42 8.18
CA SER A 435 6.54 9.15 7.42
C SER A 435 6.65 7.90 8.30
N ILE A 436 7.00 8.07 9.58
CA ILE A 436 7.05 7.01 10.60
C ILE A 436 6.16 7.44 11.77
N ASN A 437 5.46 6.49 12.37
CA ASN A 437 4.61 6.73 13.54
C ASN A 437 5.46 6.97 14.80
N MET A 438 5.64 8.25 15.18
CA MET A 438 6.47 8.61 16.34
C MET A 438 5.92 8.05 17.65
N ALA A 439 4.60 8.10 17.82
CA ALA A 439 3.96 7.67 19.07
C ALA A 439 4.14 6.16 19.28
N GLU A 440 3.89 5.34 18.27
CA GLU A 440 4.02 3.90 18.37
C GLU A 440 5.48 3.45 18.46
N VAL A 441 6.40 4.07 17.70
CA VAL A 441 7.83 3.74 17.76
C VAL A 441 8.40 4.02 19.14
N LYS A 442 8.00 5.11 19.81
CA LYS A 442 8.42 5.39 21.19
C LYS A 442 7.99 4.29 22.18
N SER A 443 6.85 3.65 21.94
CA SER A 443 6.35 2.58 22.85
C SER A 443 7.18 1.30 22.82
N ILE A 444 8.02 1.09 21.80
CA ILE A 444 8.87 -0.11 21.66
C ILE A 444 10.34 0.14 21.99
N ILE A 445 10.71 1.35 22.37
CA ILE A 445 12.07 1.67 22.83
C ILE A 445 12.25 1.15 24.26
N PRO A 446 13.32 0.40 24.56
CA PRO A 446 13.60 -0.08 25.91
C PRO A 446 13.76 1.06 26.92
N THR A 447 13.09 0.97 28.07
CA THR A 447 13.05 2.02 29.10
C THR A 447 14.44 2.28 29.76
N HIS A 448 15.38 1.36 29.59
CA HIS A 448 16.74 1.51 30.15
C HIS A 448 17.59 2.61 29.49
N ALA A 449 17.20 3.11 28.33
CA ALA A 449 17.89 4.24 27.67
C ALA A 449 17.67 5.59 28.40
N HIS A 450 16.82 5.64 29.43
CA HIS A 450 16.54 6.86 30.21
C HIS A 450 17.34 6.97 31.54
N ALA A 451 17.90 5.87 32.03
CA ALA A 451 18.56 5.87 33.33
C ALA A 451 19.96 6.53 33.32
N ASP A 452 20.63 6.57 32.18
CA ASP A 452 22.03 7.02 32.14
C ASP A 452 22.22 8.54 31.92
N HIS A 453 21.16 9.33 31.66
CA HIS A 453 21.29 10.77 31.48
C HIS A 453 20.84 11.65 32.69
N ASP A 454 20.18 11.06 33.69
CA ASP A 454 19.73 11.84 34.87
C ASP A 454 20.75 11.84 36.01
N HIS A 455 21.86 11.08 35.93
CA HIS A 455 22.90 11.06 36.93
C HIS A 455 24.12 11.94 36.62
N GLY A 456 24.07 12.76 35.60
CA GLY A 456 25.19 13.61 35.14
C GLY A 456 25.26 15.02 35.72
N HIS A 457 24.30 15.48 36.55
CA HIS A 457 24.25 16.88 36.96
C HIS A 457 24.21 17.18 38.48
N ASP A 458 24.32 16.16 39.34
CA ASP A 458 24.36 16.37 40.82
C ASP A 458 25.63 15.89 41.50
N ASN A 459 26.81 16.25 40.98
CA ASN A 459 28.06 16.05 41.68
C ASN A 459 28.98 17.28 41.57
N HIS A 460 28.50 18.45 41.99
CA HIS A 460 29.34 19.57 42.45
C HIS A 460 28.53 20.40 43.44
N GLN A 461 28.58 20.05 44.72
CA GLN A 461 28.56 20.92 45.88
C GLN A 461 28.23 20.13 47.16
N SER A 462 29.22 19.50 47.74
CA SER A 462 29.26 19.23 49.19
C SER A 462 30.68 18.89 49.61
N HIS A 463 31.57 19.87 49.55
CA HIS A 463 32.75 19.93 50.39
C HIS A 463 32.81 21.30 51.01
N HIS A 464 32.71 21.35 52.28
CA HIS A 464 33.04 22.30 53.33
C HIS A 464 31.84 22.53 54.26
N VAL A 465 31.84 21.82 55.37
CA VAL A 465 31.92 22.34 56.75
C VAL A 465 31.98 21.12 57.68
N ALA A 466 33.17 20.79 58.07
CA ALA A 466 33.44 20.00 59.25
C ALA A 466 34.14 20.90 60.24
N GLU A 467 33.91 20.65 61.52
CA GLU A 467 34.54 21.20 62.71
C GLU A 467 33.99 22.51 63.29
N LYS A 468 33.27 22.38 64.34
CA LYS A 468 33.68 22.81 65.74
C LYS A 468 32.45 22.80 66.64
N GLY A 469 32.63 22.23 67.77
CA GLY A 469 31.79 22.51 68.92
C GLY A 469 31.43 21.29 69.83
N ALA A 470 32.42 20.73 70.49
CA ALA A 470 32.21 19.94 71.73
C ALA A 470 31.92 20.89 72.91
N ILE A 471 31.29 20.30 73.92
CA ILE A 471 31.38 20.63 75.37
C ILE A 471 30.09 21.16 76.04
N HIS A 472 29.74 20.38 77.04
CA HIS A 472 28.95 20.61 78.30
C HIS A 472 27.41 20.72 78.12
N GLY A 473 26.61 20.08 78.88
CA GLY A 473 26.69 19.48 80.23
C GLY A 473 25.29 19.45 80.83
N ASN A 474 25.08 18.48 81.69
CA ASN A 474 23.95 18.10 82.55
C ASN A 474 22.79 17.33 81.96
#